data_714b333aab3c5fef54739bc07bb3df06
#
_entry.id   714b333aab3c5fef54739bc07bb3df06
#
_cell.length_a   1.000
_cell.length_b   1.000
_cell.length_c   1.000
_cell.angle_alpha   90.00
_cell.angle_beta   90.00
_cell.angle_gamma   90.00
#
_symmetry.space_group_name_H-M   'P 1'
#
loop_
_entity.id
_entity.type
_entity.pdbx_description
1 polymer ?
#
loop_
_entity_poly.entity_id
_entity_poly.type
_entity_poly.pdbx_seq_one_letter_code
_entity_poly.pdbx_strand_id
1 'polypeptide(L)'
;VIVLSLLMVLLSGCGSTAQETPKNDTPSTVSDYDITVTMVEGTDTYDIDGKYTGEVVNGKPQGVGTFEADGENGSTYTYEGNFSNGAFNGYGVTTIINDGETLEMSGTYTNGEFTPTTGESFNYIGQLDLFGKFTISDAVIEYIDENENLFPTATNEAIQSSDIQDFSSKQFNKTRKQDQIGLVKLDLYAVQVFEDDYLGGKLTYLLAADDDNNYYALYYLDSTEVYNEDTFTAYAIPCSTSSFDNISGGTTNVIVLAACYIG
;
A
#
# COMPACT_ATOMS: atom_id res chain seq x y z
N VAL A 1 -8.34 2.55 7.83
CA VAL A 1 -8.25 2.42 9.31
C VAL A 1 -7.61 1.10 9.71
N ILE A 2 -7.75 0.01 8.94
CA ILE A 2 -7.26 -1.33 9.33
C ILE A 2 -5.74 -1.48 9.14
N VAL A 3 -5.14 -0.88 8.13
CA VAL A 3 -3.69 -1.04 7.86
C VAL A 3 -2.82 -0.28 8.86
N LEU A 4 -3.28 0.89 9.30
CA LEU A 4 -2.52 1.73 10.23
C LEU A 4 -2.72 1.31 11.70
N SER A 5 -3.83 0.63 12.05
CA SER A 5 -4.04 0.10 13.40
C SER A 5 -3.02 -1.00 13.80
N LEU A 6 -2.37 -1.63 12.82
CA LEU A 6 -1.26 -2.55 13.08
C LEU A 6 0.01 -1.80 13.55
N LEU A 7 0.16 -0.52 13.17
CA LEU A 7 1.26 0.35 13.60
C LEU A 7 1.14 0.75 15.09
N MET A 8 -0.11 0.90 15.60
CA MET A 8 -0.37 1.38 16.97
C MET A 8 0.08 0.43 18.08
N VAL A 9 0.14 -0.86 17.84
CA VAL A 9 0.43 -1.86 18.90
C VAL A 9 1.92 -1.94 19.23
N LEU A 10 2.79 -1.32 18.43
CA LEU A 10 4.23 -1.59 18.47
C LEU A 10 5.09 -0.46 19.06
N LEU A 11 4.53 0.71 19.39
CA LEU A 11 5.35 1.92 19.63
C LEU A 11 5.03 2.68 20.93
N SER A 12 5.02 2.02 22.08
CA SER A 12 5.07 2.72 23.37
C SER A 12 6.48 2.62 23.99
N GLY A 13 7.39 3.49 23.56
CA GLY A 13 8.76 3.58 24.07
C GLY A 13 8.88 4.48 25.29
N CYS A 14 9.66 4.05 26.26
CA CYS A 14 9.95 4.77 27.49
C CYS A 14 11.08 5.81 27.26
N GLY A 15 10.84 7.06 27.65
CA GLY A 15 11.69 8.20 27.36
C GLY A 15 13.14 8.12 27.82
N SER A 16 14.02 8.67 27.04
CA SER A 16 15.43 8.92 27.34
C SER A 16 15.75 10.42 27.33
N THR A 17 16.73 10.80 28.12
CA THR A 17 17.15 12.19 28.39
C THR A 17 17.67 12.88 27.14
N ALA A 18 17.05 14.01 26.78
CA ALA A 18 17.48 14.87 25.68
C ALA A 18 18.91 15.38 25.85
N GLN A 19 19.77 15.13 24.86
CA GLN A 19 21.07 15.75 24.70
C GLN A 19 20.87 17.17 24.14
N GLU A 20 21.52 18.18 24.72
CA GLU A 20 21.41 19.56 24.21
C GLU A 20 21.90 19.66 22.76
N THR A 21 21.03 20.14 21.89
CA THR A 21 21.30 20.30 20.46
C THR A 21 22.18 21.54 20.21
N PRO A 22 23.24 21.44 19.38
CA PRO A 22 23.98 22.61 18.90
C PRO A 22 23.04 23.46 18.00
N LYS A 23 22.75 24.68 18.44
CA LYS A 23 22.06 25.67 17.60
C LYS A 23 23.07 26.22 16.59
N ASN A 24 23.12 25.64 15.41
CA ASN A 24 23.92 26.12 14.31
C ASN A 24 23.11 25.96 13.00
N ASP A 25 22.89 27.06 12.29
CA ASP A 25 22.21 27.10 10.99
C ASP A 25 23.01 26.38 9.88
N THR A 26 24.23 25.96 10.18
CA THR A 26 25.06 25.20 9.24
C THR A 26 24.71 23.72 9.29
N PRO A 27 24.40 23.08 8.15
CA PRO A 27 24.17 21.64 8.12
C PRO A 27 25.37 20.85 8.67
N SER A 28 25.07 19.82 9.44
CA SER A 28 26.08 18.86 9.93
C SER A 28 25.53 17.45 9.84
N THR A 29 26.38 16.47 9.53
CA THR A 29 25.99 15.05 9.47
C THR A 29 26.16 14.42 10.85
N VAL A 30 25.18 13.63 11.27
CA VAL A 30 25.16 12.85 12.50
C VAL A 30 24.95 11.36 12.19
N SER A 31 25.36 10.50 13.13
CA SER A 31 25.09 9.07 13.12
C SER A 31 24.65 8.63 14.50
N ASP A 32 23.67 7.73 14.58
CA ASP A 32 23.10 7.22 15.84
C ASP A 32 22.63 8.31 16.81
N TYR A 33 22.13 9.42 16.25
CA TYR A 33 21.72 10.58 16.99
C TYR A 33 20.31 10.40 17.58
N ASP A 34 20.16 10.53 18.89
CA ASP A 34 18.86 10.39 19.55
C ASP A 34 17.89 11.49 19.15
N ILE A 35 16.73 11.09 18.60
CA ILE A 35 15.64 12.00 18.24
C ILE A 35 14.29 11.40 18.61
N THR A 36 13.29 12.27 18.71
CA THR A 36 11.88 11.91 18.74
C THR A 36 11.23 12.38 17.45
N VAL A 37 10.54 11.50 16.76
CA VAL A 37 9.74 11.81 15.56
C VAL A 37 8.27 11.69 15.91
N THR A 38 7.46 12.68 15.50
CA THR A 38 6.01 12.62 15.65
C THR A 38 5.39 12.05 14.36
N MET A 39 4.65 10.96 14.49
CA MET A 39 3.81 10.40 13.44
C MET A 39 2.38 10.88 13.58
N VAL A 40 1.68 11.04 12.46
CA VAL A 40 0.29 11.51 12.40
C VAL A 40 -0.57 10.45 11.73
N GLU A 41 -1.71 10.15 12.33
CA GLU A 41 -2.73 9.25 11.77
C GLU A 41 -4.12 9.90 11.93
N GLY A 42 -4.59 10.53 10.86
CA GLY A 42 -5.83 11.30 10.91
C GLY A 42 -5.75 12.43 11.94
N THR A 43 -6.43 12.29 13.08
CA THR A 43 -6.41 13.28 14.19
C THR A 43 -5.45 12.90 15.32
N ASP A 44 -4.92 11.70 15.31
CA ASP A 44 -4.06 11.17 16.36
C ASP A 44 -2.58 11.41 16.04
N THR A 45 -1.78 11.58 17.08
CA THR A 45 -0.33 11.78 16.98
C THR A 45 0.40 10.89 17.96
N TYR A 46 1.54 10.32 17.52
CA TYR A 46 2.39 9.44 18.32
C TYR A 46 3.83 9.90 18.23
N ASP A 47 4.50 10.00 19.37
CA ASP A 47 5.93 10.27 19.42
C ASP A 47 6.71 8.96 19.47
N ILE A 48 7.69 8.84 18.57
CA ILE A 48 8.57 7.68 18.45
C ILE A 48 9.99 8.12 18.75
N ASP A 49 10.58 7.58 19.81
CA ASP A 49 11.98 7.78 20.14
C ASP A 49 12.86 6.79 19.35
N GLY A 50 13.96 7.27 18.79
CA GLY A 50 14.85 6.42 17.98
C GLY A 50 16.17 7.08 17.65
N LYS A 51 16.91 6.44 16.73
CA LYS A 51 18.23 6.84 16.24
C LYS A 51 18.13 7.38 14.82
N TYR A 52 18.74 8.52 14.59
CA TYR A 52 18.81 9.15 13.28
C TYR A 52 20.23 9.18 12.73
N THR A 53 20.36 8.88 11.47
CA THR A 53 21.60 9.05 10.70
C THR A 53 21.29 9.89 9.46
N GLY A 54 21.97 11.03 9.33
CA GLY A 54 21.74 11.96 8.22
C GLY A 54 22.18 13.39 8.55
N GLU A 55 21.66 14.34 7.78
CA GLU A 55 21.95 15.76 7.97
C GLU A 55 21.02 16.38 9.02
N VAL A 56 21.56 17.22 9.89
CA VAL A 56 20.81 18.01 10.86
C VAL A 56 21.09 19.50 10.67
N VAL A 57 20.04 20.32 10.82
CA VAL A 57 20.10 21.76 10.88
C VAL A 57 19.42 22.22 12.16
N ASN A 58 20.09 23.02 12.98
CA ASN A 58 19.60 23.43 14.30
C ASN A 58 19.21 22.22 15.20
N GLY A 59 19.92 21.09 15.06
CA GLY A 59 19.68 19.86 15.79
C GLY A 59 18.44 19.06 15.33
N LYS A 60 17.85 19.41 14.20
CA LYS A 60 16.70 18.73 13.62
C LYS A 60 17.06 18.01 12.33
N PRO A 61 16.63 16.76 12.09
CA PRO A 61 16.75 16.07 10.83
C PRO A 61 16.30 16.90 9.63
N GLN A 62 17.10 16.84 8.57
CA GLN A 62 16.89 17.57 7.32
C GLN A 62 17.43 16.76 6.14
N GLY A 63 16.77 16.85 4.96
CA GLY A 63 17.21 16.13 3.76
C GLY A 63 17.00 14.62 3.87
N VAL A 64 17.79 13.83 3.16
CA VAL A 64 17.70 12.38 3.16
C VAL A 64 18.41 11.80 4.38
N GLY A 65 17.78 10.84 5.06
CA GLY A 65 18.34 10.15 6.22
C GLY A 65 17.63 8.85 6.56
N THR A 66 18.16 8.19 7.57
CA THR A 66 17.60 6.95 8.13
C THR A 66 17.22 7.18 9.59
N PHE A 67 16.06 6.67 9.99
CA PHE A 67 15.61 6.63 11.37
C PHE A 67 15.32 5.19 11.76
N GLU A 68 15.78 4.77 12.93
CA GLU A 68 15.59 3.44 13.49
C GLU A 68 15.03 3.53 14.90
N ALA A 69 14.01 2.73 15.20
CA ALA A 69 13.43 2.63 16.53
C ALA A 69 13.12 1.18 16.90
N ASP A 70 13.26 0.87 18.18
CA ASP A 70 12.81 -0.40 18.74
C ASP A 70 11.36 -0.25 19.19
N GLY A 71 10.52 -1.18 18.74
CA GLY A 71 9.14 -1.28 19.18
C GLY A 71 8.97 -2.24 20.34
N GLU A 72 7.74 -2.39 20.81
CA GLU A 72 7.41 -3.39 21.83
C GLU A 72 7.62 -4.82 21.31
N ASN A 73 7.88 -5.76 22.23
CA ASN A 73 8.07 -7.17 21.94
C ASN A 73 9.21 -7.54 20.96
N GLY A 74 10.20 -6.64 20.80
CA GLY A 74 11.34 -6.88 19.92
C GLY A 74 11.06 -6.61 18.45
N SER A 75 9.98 -5.93 18.12
CA SER A 75 9.78 -5.38 16.79
C SER A 75 10.76 -4.24 16.51
N THR A 76 11.07 -4.03 15.23
CA THR A 76 11.92 -2.91 14.79
C THR A 76 11.17 -2.08 13.75
N TYR A 77 11.40 -0.78 13.80
CA TYR A 77 10.88 0.20 12.86
C TYR A 77 12.04 0.93 12.20
N THR A 78 12.11 0.93 10.89
CA THR A 78 13.10 1.69 10.13
C THR A 78 12.39 2.59 9.13
N TYR A 79 12.80 3.85 9.02
CA TYR A 79 12.40 4.76 7.97
C TYR A 79 13.63 5.23 7.20
N GLU A 80 13.58 5.12 5.88
CA GLU A 80 14.58 5.66 4.96
C GLU A 80 13.88 6.66 4.03
N GLY A 81 14.27 7.94 4.08
CA GLY A 81 13.57 8.93 3.27
C GLY A 81 13.94 10.36 3.60
N ASN A 82 13.04 11.25 3.21
CA ASN A 82 13.23 12.69 3.37
C ASN A 82 12.74 13.17 4.73
N PHE A 83 13.48 14.10 5.31
CA PHE A 83 13.16 14.79 6.54
C PHE A 83 13.08 16.29 6.30
N SER A 84 12.17 16.95 6.97
CA SER A 84 12.11 18.40 7.05
C SER A 84 11.77 18.83 8.46
N ASN A 85 12.63 19.70 9.03
CA ASN A 85 12.44 20.27 10.36
C ASN A 85 12.22 19.22 11.48
N GLY A 86 12.78 18.01 11.32
CA GLY A 86 12.70 16.92 12.29
C GLY A 86 11.57 15.94 12.08
N ALA A 87 10.68 16.16 11.11
CA ALA A 87 9.60 15.25 10.76
C ALA A 87 9.91 14.48 9.47
N PHE A 88 9.31 13.30 9.29
CA PHE A 88 9.23 12.63 7.99
C PHE A 88 8.45 13.52 7.03
N ASN A 89 9.04 13.85 5.87
CA ASN A 89 8.44 14.80 4.96
C ASN A 89 8.99 14.64 3.54
N GLY A 90 8.17 14.21 2.61
CA GLY A 90 8.52 13.80 1.27
C GLY A 90 8.49 12.29 1.11
N TYR A 91 9.04 11.77 0.01
CA TYR A 91 9.05 10.33 -0.24
C TYR A 91 9.96 9.60 0.77
N GLY A 92 9.48 8.44 1.23
CA GLY A 92 10.21 7.56 2.12
C GLY A 92 9.64 6.14 2.15
N VAL A 93 10.45 5.24 2.64
CA VAL A 93 10.13 3.83 2.84
C VAL A 93 10.20 3.51 4.32
N THR A 94 9.15 2.93 4.86
CA THR A 94 9.10 2.41 6.21
C THR A 94 9.15 0.90 6.19
N THR A 95 10.04 0.30 6.96
CA THR A 95 10.13 -1.15 7.17
C THR A 95 9.83 -1.47 8.62
N ILE A 96 8.88 -2.35 8.86
CA ILE A 96 8.55 -2.88 10.19
C ILE A 96 8.81 -4.37 10.20
N ILE A 97 9.61 -4.83 11.17
CA ILE A 97 9.84 -6.26 11.39
C ILE A 97 9.22 -6.64 12.73
N ASN A 98 8.32 -7.61 12.71
CA ASN A 98 7.64 -8.13 13.91
C ASN A 98 7.48 -9.64 13.81
N ASP A 99 7.94 -10.38 14.83
CA ASP A 99 7.88 -11.86 14.87
C ASP A 99 8.43 -12.56 13.62
N GLY A 100 9.40 -11.92 12.92
CA GLY A 100 10.02 -12.43 11.71
C GLY A 100 9.21 -12.15 10.42
N GLU A 101 8.08 -11.51 10.51
CA GLU A 101 7.35 -10.94 9.37
C GLU A 101 7.87 -9.52 9.08
N THR A 102 8.03 -9.19 7.81
CA THR A 102 8.45 -7.86 7.36
C THR A 102 7.29 -7.19 6.63
N LEU A 103 6.95 -5.99 7.06
CA LEU A 103 6.06 -5.07 6.37
C LEU A 103 6.89 -3.91 5.83
N GLU A 104 6.86 -3.69 4.52
CA GLU A 104 7.47 -2.53 3.87
C GLU A 104 6.37 -1.64 3.29
N MET A 105 6.47 -0.34 3.52
CA MET A 105 5.49 0.66 3.10
C MET A 105 6.23 1.82 2.44
N SER A 106 5.95 2.06 1.15
CA SER A 106 6.49 3.17 0.36
C SER A 106 5.43 4.23 0.12
N GLY A 107 5.80 5.50 0.23
CA GLY A 107 4.84 6.58 -0.01
C GLY A 107 5.38 7.95 0.35
N THR A 108 4.47 8.92 0.36
CA THR A 108 4.77 10.30 0.71
C THR A 108 4.38 10.57 2.15
N TYR A 109 5.26 11.25 2.87
CA TYR A 109 5.00 11.75 4.21
C TYR A 109 4.80 13.27 4.16
N THR A 110 3.82 13.76 4.88
CA THR A 110 3.59 15.20 5.07
C THR A 110 3.56 15.49 6.56
N ASN A 111 4.67 16.02 7.11
CA ASN A 111 4.82 16.29 8.54
C ASN A 111 4.49 15.07 9.44
N GLY A 112 4.93 13.87 9.04
CA GLY A 112 4.69 12.63 9.77
C GLY A 112 3.41 11.88 9.38
N GLU A 113 2.52 12.45 8.57
CA GLU A 113 1.35 11.76 8.03
C GLU A 113 1.74 10.98 6.76
N PHE A 114 1.46 9.69 6.76
CA PHE A 114 1.79 8.78 5.64
C PHE A 114 0.65 8.70 4.63
N THR A 115 1.01 8.81 3.36
CA THR A 115 0.12 8.53 2.23
C THR A 115 0.84 7.56 1.27
N PRO A 116 0.36 6.32 1.12
CA PRO A 116 0.95 5.37 0.18
C PRO A 116 0.80 5.86 -1.26
N THR A 117 1.64 5.35 -2.16
CA THR A 117 1.37 5.46 -3.58
C THR A 117 0.12 4.67 -3.95
N THR A 118 -0.45 4.90 -5.14
CA THR A 118 -1.64 4.13 -5.57
C THR A 118 -1.32 2.65 -5.72
N GLY A 119 -0.16 2.32 -6.29
CA GLY A 119 0.29 0.93 -6.44
C GLY A 119 0.49 0.24 -5.10
N GLU A 120 1.12 0.90 -4.13
CA GLU A 120 1.26 0.38 -2.78
C GLU A 120 -0.07 0.26 -2.05
N SER A 121 -1.03 1.15 -2.30
CA SER A 121 -2.39 1.02 -1.75
C SER A 121 -3.02 -0.32 -2.15
N PHE A 122 -2.87 -0.74 -3.41
CA PHE A 122 -3.33 -2.07 -3.85
C PHE A 122 -2.50 -3.21 -3.23
N ASN A 123 -1.18 -3.04 -3.05
CA ASN A 123 -0.32 -4.05 -2.43
C ASN A 123 -0.70 -4.30 -0.96
N TYR A 124 -1.02 -3.25 -0.20
CA TYR A 124 -1.45 -3.40 1.21
C TYR A 124 -2.78 -4.13 1.37
N ILE A 125 -3.69 -4.04 0.39
CA ILE A 125 -4.93 -4.83 0.37
C ILE A 125 -4.63 -6.33 0.45
N GLY A 126 -3.53 -6.79 -0.16
CA GLY A 126 -3.10 -8.19 -0.10
C GLY A 126 -2.80 -8.71 1.30
N GLN A 127 -2.58 -7.84 2.27
CA GLN A 127 -2.34 -8.20 3.67
C GLN A 127 -3.64 -8.28 4.49
N LEU A 128 -4.74 -7.70 3.98
CA LEU A 128 -6.05 -7.70 4.64
C LEU A 128 -6.76 -9.07 4.58
N ASP A 129 -6.27 -10.00 3.75
CA ASP A 129 -6.79 -11.37 3.60
C ASP A 129 -8.28 -11.43 3.22
N LEU A 130 -8.76 -10.50 2.38
CA LEU A 130 -10.18 -10.38 2.01
C LEU A 130 -10.64 -11.55 1.12
N PHE A 131 -9.85 -11.91 0.09
CA PHE A 131 -9.98 -13.09 -0.76
C PHE A 131 -8.64 -13.83 -0.85
N GLY A 132 -8.02 -14.09 0.32
CA GLY A 132 -6.69 -14.65 0.45
C GLY A 132 -5.58 -13.59 0.37
N LYS A 133 -4.42 -13.91 0.96
CA LYS A 133 -3.25 -13.03 0.93
C LYS A 133 -2.58 -13.04 -0.44
N PHE A 134 -2.04 -11.89 -0.84
CA PHE A 134 -1.26 -11.74 -2.06
C PHE A 134 -0.22 -10.62 -1.91
N THR A 135 0.73 -10.58 -2.82
CA THR A 135 1.66 -9.47 -3.03
C THR A 135 1.65 -9.07 -4.49
N ILE A 136 1.89 -7.79 -4.75
CA ILE A 136 2.01 -7.23 -6.09
C ILE A 136 3.50 -7.03 -6.38
N SER A 137 3.96 -7.32 -7.61
CA SER A 137 5.37 -7.09 -7.98
C SER A 137 5.67 -5.61 -8.14
N ASP A 138 6.92 -5.20 -7.87
CA ASP A 138 7.39 -3.83 -8.03
C ASP A 138 7.05 -3.26 -9.41
N ALA A 139 7.19 -4.05 -10.47
CA ALA A 139 6.88 -3.63 -11.83
C ALA A 139 5.38 -3.33 -12.06
N VAL A 140 4.46 -4.00 -11.34
CA VAL A 140 3.03 -3.69 -11.40
C VAL A 140 2.73 -2.45 -10.55
N ILE A 141 3.37 -2.30 -9.39
CA ILE A 141 3.27 -1.10 -8.55
C ILE A 141 3.72 0.12 -9.35
N GLU A 142 4.90 0.05 -9.97
CA GLU A 142 5.46 1.10 -10.83
C GLU A 142 4.52 1.45 -12.00
N TYR A 143 3.96 0.44 -12.69
CA TYR A 143 2.99 0.68 -13.75
C TYR A 143 1.75 1.44 -13.25
N ILE A 144 1.19 1.07 -12.11
CA ILE A 144 0.03 1.76 -11.52
C ILE A 144 0.39 3.21 -11.20
N ASP A 145 1.55 3.44 -10.58
CA ASP A 145 2.00 4.76 -10.14
C ASP A 145 2.38 5.68 -11.32
N GLU A 146 2.90 5.12 -12.41
CA GLU A 146 3.21 5.89 -13.64
C GLU A 146 1.96 6.22 -14.47
N ASN A 147 0.83 5.53 -14.25
CA ASN A 147 -0.41 5.74 -15.00
C ASN A 147 -1.50 6.43 -14.15
N GLU A 148 -1.17 7.58 -13.57
CA GLU A 148 -2.07 8.38 -12.72
C GLU A 148 -3.38 8.81 -13.40
N ASN A 149 -3.40 8.84 -14.74
CA ASN A 149 -4.62 9.12 -15.52
C ASN A 149 -5.60 7.94 -15.57
N LEU A 150 -5.14 6.74 -15.21
CA LEU A 150 -5.93 5.52 -15.12
C LEU A 150 -6.25 5.16 -13.67
N PHE A 151 -5.25 5.21 -12.78
CA PHE A 151 -5.39 4.78 -11.39
C PHE A 151 -5.44 5.97 -10.42
N PRO A 152 -6.22 5.87 -9.33
CA PRO A 152 -7.07 4.72 -8.94
C PRO A 152 -8.38 4.59 -9.74
N THR A 153 -8.83 5.67 -10.41
CA THR A 153 -10.12 5.72 -11.12
C THR A 153 -9.98 6.38 -12.49
N ALA A 154 -10.31 5.63 -13.55
CA ALA A 154 -10.18 6.09 -14.92
C ALA A 154 -11.47 6.74 -15.44
N THR A 155 -11.31 7.78 -16.25
CA THR A 155 -12.40 8.28 -17.10
C THR A 155 -12.54 7.43 -18.37
N ASN A 156 -13.72 7.49 -19.01
CA ASN A 156 -13.94 6.81 -20.30
C ASN A 156 -12.93 7.26 -21.37
N GLU A 157 -12.55 8.55 -21.38
CA GLU A 157 -11.57 9.11 -22.31
C GLU A 157 -10.17 8.53 -22.06
N ALA A 158 -9.77 8.39 -20.79
CA ALA A 158 -8.50 7.77 -20.43
C ALA A 158 -8.44 6.31 -20.89
N ILE A 159 -9.50 5.53 -20.66
CA ILE A 159 -9.59 4.14 -21.11
C ILE A 159 -9.51 4.04 -22.63
N GLN A 160 -10.26 4.88 -23.38
CA GLN A 160 -10.27 4.88 -24.85
C GLN A 160 -8.91 5.25 -25.46
N SER A 161 -8.10 6.02 -24.73
CA SER A 161 -6.75 6.40 -25.18
C SER A 161 -5.65 5.41 -24.77
N SER A 162 -6.00 4.39 -23.99
CA SER A 162 -5.05 3.41 -23.47
C SER A 162 -4.91 2.20 -24.38
N ASP A 163 -3.76 1.54 -24.30
CA ASP A 163 -3.52 0.26 -24.97
C ASP A 163 -4.12 -0.87 -24.12
N ILE A 164 -5.24 -1.43 -24.59
CA ILE A 164 -5.93 -2.55 -23.94
C ILE A 164 -5.35 -3.86 -24.49
N GLN A 165 -4.78 -4.65 -23.60
CA GLN A 165 -4.14 -5.91 -23.95
C GLN A 165 -5.12 -7.08 -23.95
N ASP A 166 -4.87 -8.07 -24.81
CA ASP A 166 -5.57 -9.34 -24.75
C ASP A 166 -5.19 -10.11 -23.48
N PHE A 167 -6.18 -10.63 -22.77
CA PHE A 167 -5.98 -11.39 -21.54
C PHE A 167 -6.45 -12.84 -21.66
N SER A 168 -5.66 -13.74 -21.13
CA SER A 168 -6.02 -15.16 -20.99
C SER A 168 -5.73 -15.66 -19.59
N SER A 169 -6.78 -15.92 -18.81
CA SER A 169 -6.72 -16.50 -17.46
C SER A 169 -5.93 -17.82 -17.43
N LYS A 170 -6.07 -18.66 -18.45
CA LYS A 170 -5.32 -19.94 -18.59
C LYS A 170 -3.81 -19.70 -18.75
N GLN A 171 -3.43 -18.68 -19.52
CA GLN A 171 -2.02 -18.34 -19.72
C GLN A 171 -1.46 -17.71 -18.44
N PHE A 172 -2.16 -16.77 -17.83
CA PHE A 172 -1.76 -16.12 -16.60
C PHE A 172 -1.52 -17.15 -15.48
N ASN A 173 -2.46 -18.07 -15.26
CA ASN A 173 -2.34 -19.14 -14.26
C ASN A 173 -1.20 -20.13 -14.57
N LYS A 174 -0.92 -20.43 -15.86
CA LYS A 174 0.11 -21.38 -16.28
C LYS A 174 1.52 -20.82 -16.10
N THR A 175 1.72 -19.57 -16.48
CA THR A 175 3.07 -18.98 -16.50
C THR A 175 3.43 -18.40 -15.16
N ARG A 176 2.45 -18.08 -14.28
CA ARG A 176 2.61 -17.24 -13.08
C ARG A 176 3.42 -15.99 -13.40
N LYS A 177 3.39 -15.59 -14.66
CA LYS A 177 4.16 -14.47 -15.16
C LYS A 177 3.32 -13.21 -14.96
N GLN A 178 3.71 -12.45 -13.98
CA GLN A 178 3.38 -11.04 -13.83
C GLN A 178 4.02 -10.18 -14.94
N ASP A 179 4.58 -10.81 -15.98
CA ASP A 179 5.28 -10.12 -17.08
C ASP A 179 4.30 -9.50 -18.10
N GLN A 180 3.00 -9.79 -18.02
CA GLN A 180 1.99 -9.12 -18.83
C GLN A 180 1.45 -7.91 -18.05
N ILE A 181 2.28 -6.88 -17.94
CA ILE A 181 1.92 -5.63 -17.30
C ILE A 181 1.18 -4.78 -18.33
N GLY A 182 -0.10 -4.53 -18.09
CA GLY A 182 -0.93 -3.71 -18.95
C GLY A 182 -2.40 -3.81 -18.61
N LEU A 183 -3.14 -2.81 -19.06
CA LEU A 183 -4.58 -2.73 -18.84
C LEU A 183 -5.30 -3.79 -19.67
N VAL A 184 -6.20 -4.54 -19.04
CA VAL A 184 -7.06 -5.53 -19.69
C VAL A 184 -8.53 -5.17 -19.52
N LYS A 185 -9.37 -5.57 -20.46
CA LYS A 185 -10.82 -5.48 -20.37
C LYS A 185 -11.40 -6.86 -20.06
N LEU A 186 -12.29 -6.93 -19.08
CA LEU A 186 -12.97 -8.15 -18.67
C LEU A 186 -14.48 -7.87 -18.54
N ASP A 187 -15.29 -8.76 -19.15
CA ASP A 187 -16.73 -8.78 -18.92
C ASP A 187 -17.02 -9.90 -17.92
N LEU A 188 -17.60 -9.58 -16.78
CA LEU A 188 -17.64 -10.42 -15.58
C LEU A 188 -19.04 -10.45 -14.95
N TYR A 189 -19.28 -11.49 -14.15
CA TYR A 189 -20.44 -11.65 -13.30
C TYR A 189 -20.02 -11.47 -11.82
N ALA A 190 -20.69 -10.61 -11.09
CA ALA A 190 -20.42 -10.34 -9.68
C ALA A 190 -21.02 -11.45 -8.79
N VAL A 191 -20.15 -12.24 -8.17
CA VAL A 191 -20.58 -13.29 -7.21
C VAL A 191 -20.83 -12.69 -5.83
N GLN A 192 -19.92 -11.83 -5.37
CA GLN A 192 -20.00 -11.09 -4.11
C GLN A 192 -19.41 -9.70 -4.29
N VAL A 193 -20.04 -8.69 -3.71
CA VAL A 193 -19.60 -7.31 -3.71
C VAL A 193 -19.61 -6.79 -2.29
N PHE A 194 -18.51 -6.16 -1.87
CA PHE A 194 -18.35 -5.51 -0.58
C PHE A 194 -17.76 -4.11 -0.76
N GLU A 195 -18.08 -3.22 0.16
CA GLU A 195 -17.51 -1.88 0.22
C GLU A 195 -17.13 -1.54 1.66
N ASP A 196 -15.91 -1.06 1.85
CA ASP A 196 -15.37 -0.63 3.15
C ASP A 196 -14.68 0.73 3.04
N ASP A 197 -14.46 1.39 4.19
CA ASP A 197 -13.58 2.56 4.28
C ASP A 197 -12.11 2.10 4.26
N TYR A 198 -11.30 2.74 3.41
CA TYR A 198 -9.90 2.39 3.23
C TYR A 198 -9.04 3.63 2.92
N LEU A 199 -8.00 3.89 3.73
CA LEU A 199 -7.05 5.00 3.57
C LEU A 199 -7.72 6.37 3.33
N GLY A 200 -8.84 6.64 4.02
CA GLY A 200 -9.59 7.90 3.90
C GLY A 200 -10.52 7.99 2.69
N GLY A 201 -10.60 6.94 1.86
CA GLY A 201 -11.52 6.78 0.74
C GLY A 201 -12.37 5.53 0.86
N LYS A 202 -12.83 5.02 -0.27
CA LYS A 202 -13.59 3.77 -0.38
C LYS A 202 -12.75 2.68 -1.06
N LEU A 203 -12.98 1.45 -0.63
CA LEU A 203 -12.51 0.24 -1.29
C LEU A 203 -13.73 -0.61 -1.61
N THR A 204 -14.02 -0.80 -2.90
CA THR A 204 -14.90 -1.87 -3.34
C THR A 204 -14.07 -3.10 -3.68
N TYR A 205 -14.45 -4.26 -3.13
CA TYR A 205 -13.81 -5.52 -3.47
C TYR A 205 -14.85 -6.57 -3.84
N LEU A 206 -14.58 -7.26 -4.96
CA LEU A 206 -15.53 -8.16 -5.57
C LEU A 206 -14.90 -9.54 -5.78
N LEU A 207 -15.67 -10.58 -5.50
CA LEU A 207 -15.46 -11.89 -6.10
C LEU A 207 -16.29 -11.94 -7.38
N ALA A 208 -15.65 -12.15 -8.52
CA ALA A 208 -16.31 -12.21 -9.81
C ALA A 208 -15.90 -13.45 -10.59
N ALA A 209 -16.68 -13.80 -11.62
CA ALA A 209 -16.40 -14.92 -12.51
C ALA A 209 -16.59 -14.52 -13.98
N ASP A 210 -15.82 -15.13 -14.88
CA ASP A 210 -16.08 -15.07 -16.32
C ASP A 210 -16.96 -16.24 -16.81
N ASP A 211 -17.33 -16.24 -18.08
CA ASP A 211 -18.16 -17.29 -18.70
C ASP A 211 -17.50 -18.69 -18.67
N ASP A 212 -16.19 -18.75 -18.53
CA ASP A 212 -15.41 -20.00 -18.40
C ASP A 212 -15.28 -20.47 -16.93
N ASN A 213 -15.94 -19.81 -15.98
CA ASN A 213 -15.88 -20.04 -14.53
C ASN A 213 -14.46 -19.87 -13.94
N ASN A 214 -13.63 -18.99 -14.50
CA ASN A 214 -12.47 -18.51 -13.79
C ASN A 214 -12.90 -17.46 -12.78
N TYR A 215 -12.33 -17.51 -11.55
CA TYR A 215 -12.65 -16.57 -10.49
C TYR A 215 -11.60 -15.48 -10.39
N TYR A 216 -12.08 -14.27 -10.08
CA TYR A 216 -11.28 -13.07 -9.94
C TYR A 216 -11.60 -12.37 -8.62
N ALA A 217 -10.55 -11.92 -7.93
CA ALA A 217 -10.65 -10.98 -6.83
C ALA A 217 -10.30 -9.58 -7.36
N LEU A 218 -11.31 -8.74 -7.53
CA LEU A 218 -11.12 -7.36 -7.98
C LEU A 218 -11.10 -6.42 -6.80
N TYR A 219 -10.18 -5.47 -6.84
CA TYR A 219 -10.06 -4.38 -5.87
C TYR A 219 -10.12 -3.05 -6.62
N TYR A 220 -11.01 -2.17 -6.19
CA TYR A 220 -11.26 -0.85 -6.79
C TYR A 220 -11.28 0.21 -5.70
N LEU A 221 -10.41 1.22 -5.82
CA LEU A 221 -10.23 2.25 -4.80
C LEU A 221 -11.27 3.38 -4.95
N ASP A 222 -12.52 3.00 -5.10
CA ASP A 222 -13.70 3.88 -5.12
C ASP A 222 -14.97 3.04 -4.89
N SER A 223 -16.12 3.68 -4.88
CA SER A 223 -17.44 3.04 -4.88
C SER A 223 -17.87 2.64 -6.30
N THR A 224 -18.78 1.66 -6.41
CA THR A 224 -19.41 1.26 -7.67
C THR A 224 -20.93 1.06 -7.50
N GLU A 225 -21.68 1.14 -8.60
CA GLU A 225 -23.10 0.81 -8.66
C GLU A 225 -23.36 -0.68 -9.02
N VAL A 226 -22.31 -1.51 -9.01
CA VAL A 226 -22.41 -2.96 -9.26
C VAL A 226 -22.79 -3.66 -7.96
N TYR A 227 -23.78 -4.53 -8.03
CA TYR A 227 -24.27 -5.35 -6.91
C TYR A 227 -24.08 -6.85 -7.18
N ASN A 228 -24.31 -7.68 -6.16
CA ASN A 228 -24.31 -9.14 -6.33
C ASN A 228 -25.25 -9.53 -7.47
N GLU A 229 -24.81 -10.50 -8.27
CA GLU A 229 -25.54 -11.05 -9.43
C GLU A 229 -25.61 -10.14 -10.66
N ASP A 230 -24.99 -8.95 -10.65
CA ASP A 230 -24.87 -8.11 -11.82
C ASP A 230 -23.80 -8.62 -12.79
N THR A 231 -23.98 -8.34 -14.07
CA THR A 231 -22.92 -8.41 -15.08
C THR A 231 -22.33 -7.02 -15.28
N PHE A 232 -21.03 -6.92 -15.39
CA PHE A 232 -20.33 -5.66 -15.50
C PHE A 232 -19.07 -5.77 -16.34
N THR A 233 -18.56 -4.63 -16.79
CA THR A 233 -17.24 -4.54 -17.44
C THR A 233 -16.23 -3.96 -16.45
N ALA A 234 -15.06 -4.60 -16.31
CA ALA A 234 -13.93 -4.05 -15.59
C ALA A 234 -12.77 -3.73 -16.51
N TYR A 235 -12.09 -2.62 -16.27
CA TYR A 235 -10.76 -2.34 -16.77
C TYR A 235 -9.79 -2.40 -15.59
N ALA A 236 -8.82 -3.30 -15.69
CA ALA A 236 -7.96 -3.64 -14.57
C ALA A 236 -6.58 -4.09 -15.04
N ILE A 237 -5.62 -4.12 -14.11
CA ILE A 237 -4.33 -4.77 -14.32
C ILE A 237 -4.30 -6.10 -13.55
N PRO A 238 -3.94 -7.23 -14.17
CA PRO A 238 -3.71 -8.49 -13.46
C PRO A 238 -2.44 -8.40 -12.61
N CYS A 239 -2.61 -8.52 -11.29
CA CYS A 239 -1.52 -8.27 -10.33
C CYS A 239 -0.88 -9.53 -9.80
N SER A 240 -1.69 -10.54 -9.44
CA SER A 240 -1.24 -11.72 -8.71
C SER A 240 -2.25 -12.85 -8.81
N THR A 241 -1.99 -13.92 -8.08
CA THR A 241 -2.96 -14.99 -7.80
C THR A 241 -3.09 -15.17 -6.30
N SER A 242 -4.28 -15.54 -5.84
CA SER A 242 -4.54 -15.86 -4.45
C SER A 242 -5.49 -17.05 -4.32
N SER A 243 -5.78 -17.45 -3.10
CA SER A 243 -6.78 -18.48 -2.80
C SER A 243 -7.32 -18.30 -1.39
N PHE A 244 -8.57 -18.69 -1.20
CA PHE A 244 -9.23 -18.66 0.11
C PHE A 244 -10.13 -19.88 0.29
N ASP A 245 -10.43 -20.22 1.54
CA ASP A 245 -11.34 -21.31 1.87
C ASP A 245 -12.79 -20.90 1.64
N ASN A 246 -13.52 -21.66 0.84
CA ASN A 246 -14.93 -21.41 0.59
C ASN A 246 -15.85 -22.10 1.60
N ILE A 247 -17.10 -21.66 1.66
CA ILE A 247 -18.11 -22.17 2.60
C ILE A 247 -18.44 -23.66 2.44
N SER A 248 -18.06 -24.27 1.31
CA SER A 248 -18.23 -25.71 1.04
C SER A 248 -17.07 -26.55 1.56
N GLY A 249 -16.07 -25.94 2.22
CA GLY A 249 -14.89 -26.61 2.77
C GLY A 249 -13.81 -26.93 1.72
N GLY A 250 -13.89 -26.31 0.55
CA GLY A 250 -12.86 -26.36 -0.48
C GLY A 250 -12.13 -25.03 -0.62
N THR A 251 -11.09 -24.98 -1.46
CA THR A 251 -10.32 -23.79 -1.76
C THR A 251 -10.75 -23.20 -3.11
N THR A 252 -10.99 -21.90 -3.15
CA THR A 252 -11.22 -21.13 -4.38
C THR A 252 -9.94 -20.41 -4.75
N ASN A 253 -9.44 -20.65 -5.99
CA ASN A 253 -8.30 -19.90 -6.54
C ASN A 253 -8.83 -18.71 -7.33
N VAL A 254 -8.18 -17.58 -7.20
CA VAL A 254 -8.55 -16.34 -7.87
C VAL A 254 -7.35 -15.68 -8.55
N ILE A 255 -7.62 -14.97 -9.64
CA ILE A 255 -6.69 -14.00 -10.22
C ILE A 255 -7.00 -12.67 -9.56
N VAL A 256 -5.97 -12.03 -9.03
CA VAL A 256 -6.07 -10.72 -8.37
C VAL A 256 -5.97 -9.61 -9.40
N LEU A 257 -6.91 -8.68 -9.38
CA LEU A 257 -7.00 -7.55 -10.30
C LEU A 257 -7.05 -6.23 -9.52
N ALA A 258 -6.18 -5.27 -9.87
CA ALA A 258 -6.34 -3.88 -9.48
C ALA A 258 -7.16 -3.18 -10.57
N ALA A 259 -8.41 -2.84 -10.25
CA ALA A 259 -9.32 -2.21 -11.18
C ALA A 259 -9.17 -0.69 -11.15
N CYS A 260 -9.22 -0.07 -12.33
CA CYS A 260 -9.32 1.38 -12.48
C CYS A 260 -10.70 1.83 -12.97
N TYR A 261 -11.55 0.89 -13.39
CA TYR A 261 -12.93 1.16 -13.79
C TYR A 261 -13.79 -0.09 -13.60
N ILE A 262 -15.00 0.12 -13.10
CA ILE A 262 -16.05 -0.90 -12.95
C ILE A 262 -17.38 -0.24 -13.35
N GLY A 263 -18.08 -0.83 -14.37
CA GLY A 263 -19.36 -0.27 -14.83
C GLY A 263 -20.06 -1.07 -15.93
#